data_f24fb833990467f444224c0fbacd2b48
#
_entry.id   f24fb833990467f444224c0fbacd2b48
#
_cell.length_a   1.000
_cell.length_b   1.000
_cell.length_c   1.000
_cell.angle_alpha   90.00
_cell.angle_beta   90.00
_cell.angle_gamma   90.00
#
_symmetry.space_group_name_H-M   'P 1'
#
loop_
_entity.id
_entity.type
_entity.pdbx_description
1 polymer ?
#
loop_
_entity_poly.entity_id
_entity_poly.type
_entity_poly.pdbx_seq_one_letter_code
_entity_poly.pdbx_strand_id
1 'polypeptide(L)'
;AAVDDFVIVLAFAAGYQSLVDKIVDISKRHTLLVPDVPVAGGGLFTYDYCLEHADEIETVYNLLADDYSREVYASILNFKISGEIHYLMDVTTPKSEIYRKLMHLTPNEIYVDLGAYNGDTIREVLQYTRGKYIRIYAMEPDRKNFKKLLKNTDGMQNVYPFHAAAWCTDTQVPFATKAGRQSAVTATGQTIDARTVDSVLEGRPAT
;
A
#
# COMPACT_ATOMS: atom_id res chain seq x y z
N ALA A 1 21.11 -21.89 31.49
CA ALA A 1 21.91 -21.13 30.55
C ALA A 1 21.28 -19.75 30.47
N ALA A 2 22.06 -18.69 30.76
CA ALA A 2 21.61 -17.33 30.50
C ALA A 2 21.31 -17.22 29.00
N VAL A 3 20.09 -16.87 28.66
CA VAL A 3 19.77 -16.50 27.28
C VAL A 3 20.39 -15.14 27.09
N ASP A 4 21.43 -15.05 26.27
CA ASP A 4 22.02 -13.77 25.93
C ASP A 4 20.93 -12.92 25.26
N ASP A 5 20.78 -11.69 25.72
CA ASP A 5 19.86 -10.71 25.14
C ASP A 5 20.50 -10.20 23.84
N PHE A 6 19.93 -10.59 22.69
CA PHE A 6 20.43 -10.18 21.39
C PHE A 6 19.65 -8.99 20.86
N VAL A 7 20.37 -8.03 20.27
CA VAL A 7 19.78 -7.04 19.37
C VAL A 7 19.78 -7.61 17.96
N ILE A 8 18.60 -7.82 17.40
CA ILE A 8 18.42 -8.40 16.08
C ILE A 8 17.95 -7.31 15.13
N VAL A 9 18.64 -7.11 14.01
CA VAL A 9 18.25 -6.19 12.95
C VAL A 9 17.67 -7.00 11.78
N LEU A 10 16.40 -6.77 11.46
CA LEU A 10 15.72 -7.44 10.35
C LEU A 10 16.03 -6.71 9.04
N ALA A 11 16.73 -7.37 8.12
CA ALA A 11 17.18 -6.77 6.85
C ALA A 11 16.46 -7.37 5.62
N PHE A 12 15.22 -7.82 5.76
CA PHE A 12 14.41 -8.37 4.66
C PHE A 12 12.92 -8.09 4.88
N ALA A 13 12.15 -8.07 3.78
CA ALA A 13 10.71 -7.88 3.84
C ALA A 13 9.98 -9.20 4.18
N ALA A 14 9.02 -9.15 5.10
CA ALA A 14 8.17 -10.27 5.47
C ALA A 14 6.87 -10.24 4.62
N GLY A 15 6.79 -11.09 3.60
CA GLY A 15 5.62 -11.18 2.71
C GLY A 15 4.57 -12.23 3.08
N TYR A 16 4.85 -13.07 4.09
CA TYR A 16 3.98 -14.20 4.48
C TYR A 16 3.64 -14.15 5.96
N GLN A 17 2.39 -14.37 6.32
CA GLN A 17 1.91 -14.34 7.71
C GLN A 17 2.74 -15.25 8.63
N SER A 18 3.07 -16.46 8.21
CA SER A 18 3.89 -17.40 9.00
C SER A 18 5.30 -16.89 9.31
N LEU A 19 5.84 -15.99 8.48
CA LEU A 19 7.11 -15.33 8.74
C LEU A 19 6.94 -14.16 9.72
N VAL A 20 5.86 -13.39 9.57
CA VAL A 20 5.49 -12.33 10.52
C VAL A 20 5.32 -12.92 11.91
N ASP A 21 4.60 -14.04 12.05
CA ASP A 21 4.37 -14.72 13.32
C ASP A 21 5.69 -15.14 14.01
N LYS A 22 6.66 -15.64 13.24
CA LYS A 22 8.01 -15.96 13.75
C LYS A 22 8.78 -14.73 14.20
N ILE A 23 8.70 -13.63 13.45
CA ILE A 23 9.35 -12.36 13.79
C ILE A 23 8.77 -11.82 15.09
N VAL A 24 7.45 -11.83 15.24
CA VAL A 24 6.75 -11.45 16.48
C VAL A 24 7.16 -12.36 17.66
N ASP A 25 7.29 -13.66 17.44
CA ASP A 25 7.75 -14.57 18.50
C ASP A 25 9.20 -14.31 18.93
N ILE A 26 10.07 -13.95 17.99
CA ILE A 26 11.45 -13.55 18.30
C ILE A 26 11.47 -12.23 19.06
N SER A 27 10.66 -11.24 18.67
CA SER A 27 10.63 -9.92 19.32
C SER A 27 10.16 -9.97 20.77
N LYS A 28 9.44 -11.00 21.19
CA LYS A 28 9.07 -11.23 22.61
C LYS A 28 10.26 -11.63 23.50
N ARG A 29 11.33 -12.09 22.91
CA ARG A 29 12.50 -12.65 23.63
C ARG A 29 13.77 -11.83 23.45
N HIS A 30 13.85 -11.03 22.40
CA HIS A 30 15.01 -10.24 22.04
C HIS A 30 14.58 -8.87 21.50
N THR A 31 15.43 -7.88 21.65
CA THR A 31 15.23 -6.58 20.99
C THR A 31 15.34 -6.77 19.48
N LEU A 32 14.24 -6.55 18.77
CA LEU A 32 14.17 -6.69 17.32
C LEU A 32 13.89 -5.34 16.68
N LEU A 33 14.80 -4.89 15.83
CA LEU A 33 14.71 -3.63 15.11
C LEU A 33 14.52 -3.88 13.62
N VAL A 34 13.65 -3.10 13.01
CA VAL A 34 13.39 -3.10 11.57
C VAL A 34 13.79 -1.74 11.01
N PRO A 35 14.88 -1.64 10.24
CA PRO A 35 15.27 -0.36 9.64
C PRO A 35 14.17 0.15 8.70
N ASP A 36 13.78 1.43 8.83
CA ASP A 36 12.89 2.09 7.89
C ASP A 36 13.66 2.45 6.61
N VAL A 37 13.71 1.50 5.67
CA VAL A 37 14.33 1.72 4.36
C VAL A 37 13.28 2.31 3.42
N PRO A 38 13.50 3.51 2.85
CA PRO A 38 12.51 4.15 1.99
C PRO A 38 12.24 3.30 0.74
N VAL A 39 10.96 3.01 0.49
CA VAL A 39 10.50 2.28 -0.71
C VAL A 39 10.42 3.23 -1.91
N ALA A 40 10.10 4.49 -1.66
CA ALA A 40 10.01 5.56 -2.65
C ALA A 40 10.55 6.88 -2.06
N GLY A 41 11.06 7.75 -2.92
CA GLY A 41 11.66 9.01 -2.50
C GLY A 41 13.10 8.87 -2.02
N GLY A 42 13.68 9.95 -1.53
CA GLY A 42 15.03 10.03 -0.97
C GLY A 42 14.99 10.36 0.52
N GLY A 43 16.00 9.91 1.25
CA GLY A 43 16.17 10.19 2.67
C GLY A 43 15.52 9.15 3.59
N LEU A 44 15.91 9.21 4.84
CA LEU A 44 15.37 8.39 5.93
C LEU A 44 14.45 9.25 6.78
N PHE A 45 13.38 8.65 7.32
CA PHE A 45 12.58 9.28 8.34
C PHE A 45 13.32 9.17 9.67
N THR A 46 14.01 10.27 10.05
CA THR A 46 14.83 10.33 11.27
C THR A 46 14.13 11.13 12.37
N TYR A 47 14.64 11.04 13.58
CA TYR A 47 14.18 11.88 14.68
C TYR A 47 14.36 13.38 14.37
N ASP A 48 15.49 13.76 13.76
CA ASP A 48 15.73 15.16 13.37
C ASP A 48 14.72 15.62 12.32
N TYR A 49 14.42 14.78 11.31
CA TYR A 49 13.35 15.07 10.35
C TYR A 49 11.99 15.28 11.03
N CYS A 50 11.69 14.46 12.04
CA CYS A 50 10.45 14.58 12.81
C CYS A 50 10.38 15.91 13.58
N LEU A 51 11.51 16.37 14.14
CA LEU A 51 11.58 17.67 14.82
C LEU A 51 11.46 18.85 13.85
N GLU A 52 12.11 18.76 12.69
CA GLU A 52 12.04 19.80 11.64
C GLU A 52 10.64 19.99 11.08
N HIS A 53 9.82 18.91 11.06
CA HIS A 53 8.45 18.90 10.51
C HIS A 53 7.38 18.71 11.59
N ALA A 54 7.68 19.09 12.84
CA ALA A 54 6.77 18.86 13.96
C ALA A 54 5.40 19.51 13.76
N ASP A 55 5.37 20.73 13.22
CA ASP A 55 4.11 21.50 12.99
C ASP A 55 3.24 20.82 11.93
N GLU A 56 3.83 20.29 10.84
CA GLU A 56 3.12 19.55 9.80
C GLU A 56 2.59 18.20 10.34
N ILE A 57 3.40 17.51 11.14
CA ILE A 57 3.03 16.25 11.79
C ILE A 57 1.86 16.48 12.76
N GLU A 58 1.92 17.52 13.59
CA GLU A 58 0.84 17.90 14.50
C GLU A 58 -0.42 18.29 13.74
N THR A 59 -0.27 19.03 12.64
CA THR A 59 -1.39 19.41 11.76
C THR A 59 -2.10 18.16 11.23
N VAL A 60 -1.37 17.17 10.71
CA VAL A 60 -1.96 15.91 10.23
C VAL A 60 -2.62 15.14 11.37
N TYR A 61 -1.98 15.06 12.53
CA TYR A 61 -2.54 14.40 13.72
C TYR A 61 -3.90 14.98 14.11
N ASN A 62 -4.02 16.31 14.08
CA ASN A 62 -5.25 17.03 14.44
C ASN A 62 -6.36 16.92 13.37
N LEU A 63 -6.01 16.62 12.11
CA LEU A 63 -6.97 16.37 11.03
C LEU A 63 -7.58 14.95 11.07
N LEU A 64 -6.99 14.02 11.80
CA LEU A 64 -7.52 12.66 11.89
C LEU A 64 -8.85 12.63 12.64
N ALA A 65 -9.81 11.85 12.12
CA ALA A 65 -11.20 11.88 12.54
C ALA A 65 -11.43 11.33 13.95
N ASP A 66 -10.64 10.37 14.41
CA ASP A 66 -10.86 9.65 15.66
C ASP A 66 -9.56 9.33 16.40
N ASP A 67 -9.68 8.98 17.69
CA ASP A 67 -8.53 8.72 18.55
C ASP A 67 -7.74 7.47 18.14
N TYR A 68 -8.41 6.44 17.57
CA TYR A 68 -7.72 5.26 17.08
C TYR A 68 -6.83 5.58 15.85
N SER A 69 -7.31 6.40 14.93
CA SER A 69 -6.53 6.90 13.81
C SER A 69 -5.31 7.70 14.28
N ARG A 70 -5.45 8.50 15.34
CA ARG A 70 -4.34 9.24 15.96
C ARG A 70 -3.34 8.30 16.62
N GLU A 71 -3.80 7.26 17.32
CA GLU A 71 -2.96 6.23 17.91
C GLU A 71 -2.15 5.49 16.84
N VAL A 72 -2.79 5.06 15.75
CA VAL A 72 -2.12 4.42 14.61
C VAL A 72 -1.07 5.34 14.01
N TYR A 73 -1.40 6.61 13.80
CA TYR A 73 -0.46 7.60 13.26
C TYR A 73 0.78 7.78 14.16
N ALA A 74 0.57 7.99 15.45
CA ALA A 74 1.67 8.11 16.42
C ALA A 74 2.53 6.85 16.50
N SER A 75 1.92 5.67 16.47
CA SER A 75 2.62 4.38 16.48
C SER A 75 3.48 4.20 15.22
N ILE A 76 2.98 4.59 14.04
CA ILE A 76 3.78 4.55 12.81
C ILE A 76 4.99 5.49 12.90
N LEU A 77 4.83 6.70 13.43
CA LEU A 77 5.94 7.63 13.63
C LEU A 77 6.99 7.05 14.59
N ASN A 78 6.55 6.50 15.71
CA ASN A 78 7.43 5.84 16.68
C ASN A 78 8.20 4.67 16.05
N PHE A 79 7.51 3.83 15.26
CA PHE A 79 8.17 2.76 14.51
C PHE A 79 9.24 3.29 13.56
N LYS A 80 8.94 4.33 12.78
CA LYS A 80 9.87 4.92 11.81
C LYS A 80 11.14 5.49 12.48
N ILE A 81 11.01 6.05 13.69
CA ILE A 81 12.13 6.61 14.45
C ILE A 81 12.92 5.51 15.15
N SER A 82 12.25 4.56 15.80
CA SER A 82 12.91 3.56 16.65
C SER A 82 13.28 2.26 15.94
N GLY A 83 12.50 1.87 14.91
CA GLY A 83 12.58 0.56 14.27
C GLY A 83 11.96 -0.57 15.11
N GLU A 84 11.32 -0.29 16.23
CA GLU A 84 10.75 -1.30 17.12
C GLU A 84 9.41 -1.82 16.58
N ILE A 85 9.37 -3.11 16.25
CA ILE A 85 8.24 -3.72 15.54
C ILE A 85 6.92 -3.72 16.34
N HIS A 86 6.99 -3.67 17.68
CA HIS A 86 5.78 -3.68 18.51
C HIS A 86 4.85 -2.51 18.19
N TYR A 87 5.38 -1.32 17.85
CA TYR A 87 4.57 -0.18 17.42
C TYR A 87 3.68 -0.49 16.20
N LEU A 88 4.12 -1.34 15.29
CA LEU A 88 3.27 -1.79 14.17
C LEU A 88 2.29 -2.87 14.60
N MET A 89 2.73 -3.81 15.43
CA MET A 89 1.91 -4.96 15.82
C MET A 89 0.72 -4.56 16.68
N ASP A 90 0.90 -3.60 17.58
CA ASP A 90 -0.11 -3.16 18.54
C ASP A 90 -1.29 -2.44 17.84
N VAL A 91 -1.05 -1.84 16.67
CA VAL A 91 -2.07 -1.11 15.89
C VAL A 91 -2.44 -1.80 14.57
N THR A 92 -1.98 -3.03 14.34
CA THR A 92 -2.30 -3.76 13.11
C THR A 92 -3.74 -4.24 13.11
N THR A 93 -4.52 -3.79 12.14
CA THR A 93 -5.89 -4.25 11.90
C THR A 93 -5.89 -5.39 10.87
N PRO A 94 -6.53 -6.54 11.15
CA PRO A 94 -6.67 -7.61 10.17
C PRO A 94 -7.37 -7.12 8.89
N LYS A 95 -6.83 -7.47 7.72
CA LYS A 95 -7.39 -7.07 6.42
C LYS A 95 -8.89 -7.38 6.28
N SER A 96 -9.32 -8.54 6.78
CA SER A 96 -10.73 -8.94 6.75
C SER A 96 -11.65 -7.99 7.54
N GLU A 97 -11.13 -7.37 8.57
CA GLU A 97 -11.86 -6.38 9.36
C GLU A 97 -11.97 -5.05 8.61
N ILE A 98 -10.88 -4.62 7.96
CA ILE A 98 -10.88 -3.42 7.10
C ILE A 98 -11.97 -3.53 6.04
N TYR A 99 -11.99 -4.60 5.26
CA TYR A 99 -12.98 -4.79 4.19
C TYR A 99 -14.42 -4.89 4.69
N ARG A 100 -14.64 -5.52 5.85
CA ARG A 100 -16.00 -5.74 6.39
C ARG A 100 -16.55 -4.56 7.19
N LYS A 101 -15.71 -3.91 7.99
CA LYS A 101 -16.14 -2.90 8.96
C LYS A 101 -15.87 -1.46 8.52
N LEU A 102 -14.80 -1.22 7.76
CA LEU A 102 -14.42 0.14 7.36
C LEU A 102 -14.84 0.45 5.92
N MET A 103 -14.55 -0.44 4.99
CA MET A 103 -14.88 -0.19 3.57
C MET A 103 -16.35 -0.45 3.24
N HIS A 104 -17.08 -1.23 4.05
CA HIS A 104 -18.49 -1.54 3.84
C HIS A 104 -18.83 -2.02 2.42
N LEU A 105 -17.95 -2.83 1.82
CA LEU A 105 -18.10 -3.26 0.44
C LEU A 105 -19.45 -3.94 0.19
N THR A 106 -20.09 -3.55 -0.91
CA THR A 106 -21.40 -4.02 -1.33
C THR A 106 -21.33 -4.75 -2.69
N PRO A 107 -22.38 -5.44 -3.10
CA PRO A 107 -22.44 -6.00 -4.47
C PRO A 107 -22.54 -4.96 -5.61
N ASN A 108 -22.69 -3.69 -5.26
CA ASN A 108 -22.91 -2.58 -6.22
C ASN A 108 -21.68 -1.68 -6.37
N GLU A 109 -20.47 -2.20 -6.05
CA GLU A 109 -19.24 -1.42 -6.14
C GLU A 109 -18.90 -0.97 -7.56
N ILE A 110 -18.49 0.28 -7.69
CA ILE A 110 -17.75 0.80 -8.83
C ILE A 110 -16.31 1.02 -8.33
N TYR A 111 -15.50 0.01 -8.49
CA TYR A 111 -14.18 -0.08 -7.89
C TYR A 111 -13.09 0.44 -8.83
N VAL A 112 -12.17 1.24 -8.29
CA VAL A 112 -11.00 1.77 -9.02
C VAL A 112 -9.72 1.24 -8.37
N ASP A 113 -8.91 0.51 -9.13
CA ASP A 113 -7.63 -0.06 -8.71
C ASP A 113 -6.47 0.70 -9.37
N LEU A 114 -5.79 1.52 -8.59
CA LEU A 114 -4.65 2.32 -9.05
C LEU A 114 -3.33 1.60 -8.74
N GLY A 115 -2.70 1.04 -9.78
CA GLY A 115 -1.57 0.14 -9.64
C GLY A 115 -2.03 -1.30 -9.45
N ALA A 116 -2.91 -1.76 -10.32
CA ALA A 116 -3.61 -3.03 -10.20
C ALA A 116 -2.72 -4.27 -10.33
N TYR A 117 -1.44 -4.10 -10.63
CA TYR A 117 -0.43 -5.16 -10.76
C TYR A 117 -0.92 -6.31 -11.65
N ASN A 118 -1.26 -7.44 -11.08
CA ASN A 118 -1.81 -8.59 -11.78
C ASN A 118 -3.30 -8.83 -11.45
N GLY A 119 -3.97 -7.88 -10.82
CA GLY A 119 -5.36 -7.99 -10.37
C GLY A 119 -5.52 -8.76 -9.05
N ASP A 120 -4.49 -8.82 -8.21
CA ASP A 120 -4.57 -9.48 -6.91
C ASP A 120 -5.56 -8.77 -5.96
N THR A 121 -5.55 -7.44 -5.93
CA THR A 121 -6.51 -6.65 -5.15
C THR A 121 -7.93 -6.80 -5.67
N ILE A 122 -8.13 -6.85 -6.99
CA ILE A 122 -9.43 -7.13 -7.59
C ILE A 122 -9.99 -8.46 -7.08
N ARG A 123 -9.18 -9.52 -7.13
CA ARG A 123 -9.59 -10.85 -6.62
C ARG A 123 -9.94 -10.82 -5.13
N GLU A 124 -9.19 -10.04 -4.34
CA GLU A 124 -9.44 -9.87 -2.91
C GLU A 124 -10.79 -9.16 -2.67
N VAL A 125 -11.03 -8.03 -3.33
CA VAL A 125 -12.31 -7.29 -3.24
C VAL A 125 -13.49 -8.20 -3.62
N LEU A 126 -13.35 -9.00 -4.67
CA LEU A 126 -14.41 -9.92 -5.10
C LEU A 126 -14.76 -11.00 -4.07
N GLN A 127 -13.85 -11.37 -3.18
CA GLN A 127 -14.19 -12.29 -2.08
C GLN A 127 -15.18 -11.64 -1.08
N TYR A 128 -15.06 -10.33 -0.85
CA TYR A 128 -15.93 -9.60 0.07
C TYR A 128 -17.25 -9.17 -0.55
N THR A 129 -17.29 -8.92 -1.86
CA THR A 129 -18.52 -8.59 -2.60
C THR A 129 -19.25 -9.84 -3.14
N ARG A 130 -18.77 -11.06 -2.80
CA ARG A 130 -19.29 -12.34 -3.30
C ARG A 130 -19.26 -12.43 -4.83
N GLY A 131 -18.22 -11.90 -5.44
CA GLY A 131 -18.03 -11.86 -6.89
C GLY A 131 -18.91 -10.88 -7.63
N LYS A 132 -19.66 -10.00 -6.95
CA LYS A 132 -20.57 -9.03 -7.54
C LYS A 132 -19.97 -7.63 -7.51
N TYR A 133 -20.21 -6.86 -8.56
CA TYR A 133 -19.82 -5.46 -8.73
C TYR A 133 -20.57 -4.87 -9.92
N ILE A 134 -20.63 -3.55 -10.00
CA ILE A 134 -21.17 -2.86 -11.18
C ILE A 134 -20.06 -2.70 -12.23
N ARG A 135 -18.90 -2.18 -11.81
CA ARG A 135 -17.73 -1.93 -12.69
C ARG A 135 -16.43 -1.99 -11.90
N ILE A 136 -15.35 -2.34 -12.61
CA ILE A 136 -13.98 -2.28 -12.11
C ILE A 136 -13.14 -1.55 -13.15
N TYR A 137 -12.43 -0.50 -12.72
CA TYR A 137 -11.43 0.21 -13.49
C TYR A 137 -10.07 -0.12 -12.92
N ALA A 138 -9.14 -0.61 -13.74
CA ALA A 138 -7.85 -1.10 -13.26
C ALA A 138 -6.70 -0.46 -14.05
N MET A 139 -5.89 0.36 -13.40
CA MET A 139 -4.74 1.02 -14.02
C MET A 139 -3.45 0.32 -13.63
N GLU A 140 -2.64 -0.07 -14.61
CA GLU A 140 -1.34 -0.69 -14.38
C GLU A 140 -0.32 -0.20 -15.41
N PRO A 141 0.72 0.54 -15.00
CA PRO A 141 1.70 1.11 -15.91
C PRO A 141 2.75 0.12 -16.42
N ASP A 142 3.11 -0.91 -15.64
CA ASP A 142 4.10 -1.89 -16.05
C ASP A 142 3.53 -2.85 -17.09
N ARG A 143 4.15 -2.89 -18.28
CA ARG A 143 3.68 -3.70 -19.41
C ARG A 143 3.59 -5.20 -19.10
N LYS A 144 4.51 -5.73 -18.29
CA LYS A 144 4.52 -7.17 -17.94
C LYS A 144 3.39 -7.49 -16.96
N ASN A 145 3.17 -6.60 -16.00
CA ASN A 145 2.10 -6.75 -15.02
C ASN A 145 0.74 -6.52 -15.68
N PHE A 146 0.61 -5.53 -16.56
CA PHE A 146 -0.60 -5.29 -17.34
C PHE A 146 -1.02 -6.51 -18.17
N LYS A 147 -0.07 -7.21 -18.81
CA LYS A 147 -0.38 -8.47 -19.52
C LYS A 147 -0.92 -9.55 -18.57
N LYS A 148 -0.41 -9.63 -17.33
CA LYS A 148 -0.95 -10.55 -16.32
C LYS A 148 -2.35 -10.11 -15.86
N LEU A 149 -2.54 -8.80 -15.66
CA LEU A 149 -3.84 -8.22 -15.33
C LEU A 149 -4.88 -8.60 -16.40
N LEU A 150 -4.60 -8.36 -17.68
CA LEU A 150 -5.48 -8.75 -18.79
C LEU A 150 -5.84 -10.23 -18.74
N LYS A 151 -4.84 -11.11 -18.57
CA LYS A 151 -5.07 -12.56 -18.46
C LYS A 151 -5.94 -12.94 -17.27
N ASN A 152 -5.73 -12.30 -16.12
CA ASN A 152 -6.43 -12.64 -14.88
C ASN A 152 -7.84 -12.04 -14.80
N THR A 153 -8.15 -11.06 -15.63
CA THR A 153 -9.47 -10.45 -15.75
C THR A 153 -10.19 -10.89 -17.03
N ASP A 154 -9.60 -11.79 -17.81
CA ASP A 154 -10.21 -12.33 -19.04
C ASP A 154 -11.55 -13.02 -18.72
N GLY A 155 -12.56 -12.73 -19.53
CA GLY A 155 -13.92 -13.22 -19.33
C GLY A 155 -14.72 -12.52 -18.21
N MET A 156 -14.13 -11.62 -17.43
CA MET A 156 -14.87 -10.81 -16.44
C MET A 156 -15.64 -9.69 -17.15
N GLN A 157 -16.94 -9.59 -16.86
CA GLN A 157 -17.77 -8.51 -17.42
C GLN A 157 -17.55 -7.19 -16.67
N ASN A 158 -17.65 -6.06 -17.39
CA ASN A 158 -17.54 -4.72 -16.81
C ASN A 158 -16.20 -4.44 -16.09
N VAL A 159 -15.13 -5.08 -16.49
CA VAL A 159 -13.74 -4.76 -16.05
C VAL A 159 -13.05 -4.02 -17.18
N TYR A 160 -12.49 -2.85 -16.85
CA TYR A 160 -11.85 -1.93 -17.77
C TYR A 160 -10.38 -1.75 -17.40
N PRO A 161 -9.46 -2.55 -17.94
CA PRO A 161 -8.04 -2.41 -17.68
C PRO A 161 -7.40 -1.30 -18.55
N PHE A 162 -6.58 -0.45 -17.96
CA PHE A 162 -5.85 0.64 -18.61
C PHE A 162 -4.34 0.44 -18.44
N HIS A 163 -3.61 0.43 -19.55
CA HIS A 163 -2.16 0.43 -19.54
C HIS A 163 -1.66 1.87 -19.36
N ALA A 164 -1.79 2.40 -18.16
CA ALA A 164 -1.44 3.77 -17.83
C ALA A 164 -1.05 3.91 -16.35
N ALA A 165 -0.25 4.94 -16.05
CA ALA A 165 -0.05 5.38 -14.67
C ALA A 165 -1.22 6.25 -14.21
N ALA A 166 -1.61 6.15 -12.94
CA ALA A 166 -2.47 7.12 -12.31
C ALA A 166 -1.67 8.42 -12.05
N TRP A 167 -2.20 9.56 -12.49
CA TRP A 167 -1.49 10.84 -12.43
C TRP A 167 -2.46 12.00 -12.20
N CYS A 168 -1.90 13.19 -11.93
CA CYS A 168 -2.69 14.40 -11.69
C CYS A 168 -3.22 15.05 -12.98
N THR A 169 -2.69 14.70 -14.15
CA THR A 169 -3.10 15.20 -15.47
C THR A 169 -2.96 14.10 -16.51
N ASP A 170 -3.82 14.13 -17.54
CA ASP A 170 -3.69 13.24 -18.69
C ASP A 170 -2.50 13.69 -19.53
N THR A 171 -1.46 12.86 -19.56
CA THR A 171 -0.18 13.17 -20.24
C THR A 171 0.63 11.89 -20.49
N GLN A 172 1.86 12.07 -20.90
CA GLN A 172 2.85 10.99 -20.96
C GLN A 172 3.98 11.28 -19.95
N VAL A 173 4.39 10.24 -19.21
CA VAL A 173 5.44 10.36 -18.20
C VAL A 173 6.54 9.32 -18.41
N PRO A 174 7.80 9.65 -18.08
CA PRO A 174 8.87 8.66 -18.05
C PRO A 174 8.64 7.67 -16.92
N PHE A 175 8.79 6.39 -17.20
CA PHE A 175 8.54 5.29 -16.27
C PHE A 175 9.69 4.30 -16.27
N ALA A 176 10.23 4.00 -15.11
CA ALA A 176 11.26 2.98 -14.94
C ALA A 176 10.66 1.68 -14.45
N THR A 177 10.78 0.64 -15.25
CA THR A 177 10.40 -0.72 -14.89
C THR A 177 11.46 -1.33 -13.99
N LYS A 178 11.10 -1.67 -12.75
CA LYS A 178 11.93 -2.42 -11.82
C LYS A 178 11.28 -3.78 -11.50
N ALA A 179 11.99 -4.64 -10.79
CA ALA A 179 11.45 -5.94 -10.41
C ALA A 179 10.27 -5.80 -9.41
N GLY A 180 9.20 -6.54 -9.65
CA GLY A 180 8.04 -6.61 -8.76
C GLY A 180 7.19 -5.32 -8.73
N ARG A 181 6.95 -4.78 -7.53
CA ARG A 181 6.12 -3.58 -7.27
C ARG A 181 6.93 -2.28 -7.18
N GLN A 182 8.21 -2.29 -7.56
CA GLN A 182 9.11 -1.14 -7.43
C GLN A 182 9.17 -0.26 -8.69
N SER A 183 8.36 -0.56 -9.71
CA SER A 183 8.25 0.29 -10.91
C SER A 183 7.59 1.63 -10.55
N ALA A 184 8.13 2.73 -11.03
CA ALA A 184 7.67 4.06 -10.68
C ALA A 184 7.88 5.07 -11.82
N VAL A 185 7.15 6.18 -11.76
CA VAL A 185 7.44 7.37 -12.56
C VAL A 185 8.78 7.95 -12.09
N THR A 186 9.67 8.26 -13.02
CA THR A 186 11.04 8.72 -12.75
C THR A 186 11.41 9.85 -13.70
N ALA A 187 12.55 10.51 -13.46
CA ALA A 187 13.05 11.54 -14.37
C ALA A 187 13.49 10.99 -15.75
N THR A 188 13.81 9.69 -15.83
CA THR A 188 14.26 9.01 -17.04
C THR A 188 13.62 7.63 -17.13
N GLY A 189 13.26 7.18 -18.35
CA GLY A 189 12.63 5.86 -18.53
C GLY A 189 11.87 5.77 -19.84
N GLN A 190 11.18 4.67 -20.03
CA GLN A 190 10.26 4.51 -21.16
C GLN A 190 9.04 5.39 -20.95
N THR A 191 8.66 6.16 -21.97
CA THR A 191 7.44 6.97 -21.91
C THR A 191 6.19 6.08 -21.89
N ILE A 192 5.30 6.33 -20.95
CA ILE A 192 4.00 5.65 -20.83
C ILE A 192 2.87 6.67 -20.70
N ASP A 193 1.66 6.25 -21.02
CA ASP A 193 0.47 7.05 -20.77
C ASP A 193 0.24 7.21 -19.28
N ALA A 194 -0.19 8.41 -18.88
CA ALA A 194 -0.59 8.75 -17.53
C ALA A 194 -1.98 9.41 -17.60
N ARG A 195 -2.89 8.99 -16.74
CA ARG A 195 -4.28 9.44 -16.74
C ARG A 195 -4.77 9.81 -15.35
N THR A 196 -5.68 10.75 -15.32
CA THR A 196 -6.44 11.09 -14.11
C THR A 196 -7.52 10.03 -13.86
N VAL A 197 -7.92 9.88 -12.61
CA VAL A 197 -9.07 9.03 -12.24
C VAL A 197 -10.35 9.54 -12.93
N ASP A 198 -10.52 10.86 -12.98
CA ASP A 198 -11.70 11.49 -13.60
C ASP A 198 -11.82 11.16 -15.10
N SER A 199 -10.68 11.17 -15.83
CA SER A 199 -10.69 10.80 -17.26
C SER A 199 -11.00 9.33 -17.48
N VAL A 200 -10.53 8.45 -16.59
CA VAL A 200 -10.81 7.01 -16.63
C VAL A 200 -12.29 6.70 -16.31
N LEU A 201 -12.85 7.42 -15.36
CA LEU A 201 -14.26 7.28 -14.97
C LEU A 201 -15.25 7.91 -15.97
N GLU A 202 -14.79 8.84 -16.81
CA GLU A 202 -15.64 9.55 -17.81
C GLU A 202 -16.89 10.18 -17.16
N GLY A 203 -16.71 10.80 -15.99
CA GLY A 203 -17.79 11.44 -15.23
C GLY A 203 -18.72 10.48 -14.48
N ARG A 204 -18.40 9.18 -14.44
CA ARG A 204 -19.17 8.21 -13.64
C ARG A 204 -18.68 8.22 -12.18
N PRO A 205 -19.58 8.02 -11.20
CA PRO A 205 -19.14 7.92 -9.80
C PRO A 205 -18.31 6.65 -9.56
N ALA A 206 -17.41 6.70 -8.60
CA ALA A 206 -16.81 5.53 -7.92
C ALA A 206 -17.40 5.41 -6.51
N THR A 207 -17.43 4.20 -5.96
CA THR A 207 -17.92 3.93 -4.59
C THR A 207 -16.75 3.65 -3.65
#